data_ee24f612bc22f9c04dfd77f96c9ecd4d
#
_entry.id   ee24f612bc22f9c04dfd77f96c9ecd4d
#
_cell.length_a   1.000
_cell.length_b   1.000
_cell.length_c   1.000
_cell.angle_alpha   90.00
_cell.angle_beta   90.00
_cell.angle_gamma   90.00
#
_symmetry.space_group_name_H-M   'P 1'
#
loop_
_entity.id
_entity.type
_entity.pdbx_description
1 polymer ?
#
loop_
_entity_poly.entity_id
_entity_poly.type
_entity_poly.pdbx_seq_one_letter_code
_entity_poly.pdbx_strand_id
1 'polypeptide(L)'
;SRETLSIINEKGGEAILFKADLTKSDEVQKLKAFCVEKCGCSLDILINNSGGLIARKKLAEQDEAFYDSVMDLNFKSLFLVSNAFVGMIPSGGAVVNLSSLAARDGGGGGSSLYAASKGAITTYTRSLAKELGPDGIRVNSVCPGLINTTFHDIFTPDEARKRVAESTPLRREGTSEDVANLVYFLASDNAAFITGANYDINGGLAFS
;
A
#
# COMPACT_ATOMS: atom_id res chain seq x y z
N SER A 1 7.17 -14.08 -1.38
CA SER A 1 6.20 -14.65 -2.31
C SER A 1 6.10 -16.18 -2.25
N ARG A 2 7.12 -17.00 -2.65
CA ARG A 2 7.05 -18.48 -2.43
C ARG A 2 7.09 -18.81 -0.94
N GLU A 3 7.92 -18.13 -0.19
CA GLU A 3 7.98 -18.21 1.27
C GLU A 3 6.64 -17.83 1.92
N THR A 4 6.02 -16.74 1.48
CA THR A 4 4.70 -16.30 1.94
C THR A 4 3.63 -17.37 1.66
N LEU A 5 3.66 -17.97 0.47
CA LEU A 5 2.78 -19.07 0.11
C LEU A 5 2.93 -20.27 1.06
N SER A 6 4.19 -20.66 1.36
CA SER A 6 4.50 -21.75 2.30
C SER A 6 3.92 -21.46 3.69
N ILE A 7 4.17 -20.26 4.21
CA ILE A 7 3.69 -19.85 5.54
C ILE A 7 2.16 -19.89 5.63
N ILE A 8 1.45 -19.44 4.58
CA ILE A 8 -0.02 -19.47 4.55
C ILE A 8 -0.53 -20.90 4.56
N ASN A 9 0.03 -21.76 3.71
CA ASN A 9 -0.38 -23.16 3.61
C ASN A 9 -0.08 -23.94 4.89
N GLU A 10 1.07 -23.70 5.53
CA GLU A 10 1.44 -24.32 6.82
C GLU A 10 0.48 -23.93 7.95
N LYS A 11 -0.13 -22.75 7.86
CA LYS A 11 -1.15 -22.29 8.80
C LYS A 11 -2.58 -22.73 8.43
N GLY A 12 -2.74 -23.57 7.39
CA GLY A 12 -4.03 -24.09 6.96
C GLY A 12 -4.85 -23.13 6.10
N GLY A 13 -4.24 -22.03 5.64
CA GLY A 13 -4.85 -21.13 4.66
C GLY A 13 -4.59 -21.59 3.22
N GLU A 14 -5.35 -21.07 2.29
CA GLU A 14 -5.14 -21.28 0.84
C GLU A 14 -4.58 -20.01 0.22
N ALA A 15 -3.56 -20.14 -0.64
CA ALA A 15 -3.00 -19.01 -1.38
C ALA A 15 -2.57 -19.43 -2.79
N ILE A 16 -2.73 -18.52 -3.72
CA ILE A 16 -2.33 -18.70 -5.12
C ILE A 16 -1.39 -17.57 -5.50
N LEU A 17 -0.31 -17.91 -6.21
CA LEU A 17 0.69 -16.94 -6.66
C LEU A 17 0.55 -16.69 -8.15
N PHE A 18 0.44 -15.42 -8.52
CA PHE A 18 0.53 -14.96 -9.90
C PHE A 18 1.58 -13.86 -10.02
N LYS A 19 2.47 -13.95 -11.02
CA LYS A 19 3.49 -12.93 -11.29
C LYS A 19 3.00 -11.99 -12.38
N ALA A 20 2.91 -10.69 -12.07
CA ALA A 20 2.54 -9.65 -13.01
C ALA A 20 3.36 -8.36 -12.76
N ASP A 21 3.62 -7.61 -13.81
CA ASP A 21 4.04 -6.20 -13.72
C ASP A 21 2.77 -5.33 -13.64
N LEU A 22 2.46 -4.87 -12.43
CA LEU A 22 1.25 -4.08 -12.18
C LEU A 22 1.28 -2.67 -12.81
N THR A 23 2.41 -2.23 -13.35
CA THR A 23 2.54 -0.97 -14.11
C THR A 23 2.01 -1.11 -15.54
N LYS A 24 1.71 -2.34 -15.99
CA LYS A 24 1.27 -2.70 -17.33
C LYS A 24 -0.20 -3.15 -17.32
N SER A 25 -1.02 -2.43 -18.06
CA SER A 25 -2.47 -2.71 -18.11
C SER A 25 -2.80 -4.13 -18.58
N ASP A 26 -2.09 -4.63 -19.60
CA ASP A 26 -2.28 -5.99 -20.12
C ASP A 26 -1.94 -7.07 -19.09
N GLU A 27 -0.87 -6.86 -18.28
CA GLU A 27 -0.50 -7.77 -17.20
C GLU A 27 -1.54 -7.77 -16.07
N VAL A 28 -2.12 -6.60 -15.75
CA VAL A 28 -3.22 -6.50 -14.77
C VAL A 28 -4.48 -7.20 -15.29
N GLN A 29 -4.79 -7.11 -16.60
CA GLN A 29 -5.92 -7.85 -17.18
C GLN A 29 -5.69 -9.37 -17.15
N LYS A 30 -4.46 -9.84 -17.38
CA LYS A 30 -4.09 -11.26 -17.22
C LYS A 30 -4.26 -11.71 -15.77
N LEU A 31 -3.84 -10.89 -14.79
CA LEU A 31 -4.06 -11.16 -13.37
C LEU A 31 -5.55 -11.28 -13.06
N LYS A 32 -6.39 -10.35 -13.56
CA LYS A 32 -7.86 -10.41 -13.37
C LYS A 32 -8.44 -11.70 -13.95
N ALA A 33 -8.09 -12.04 -15.18
CA ALA A 33 -8.57 -13.27 -15.82
C ALA A 33 -8.18 -14.51 -15.02
N PHE A 34 -6.96 -14.56 -14.52
CA PHE A 34 -6.47 -15.63 -13.66
C PHE A 34 -7.26 -15.71 -12.34
N CYS A 35 -7.52 -14.57 -11.69
CA CYS A 35 -8.35 -14.54 -10.46
C CYS A 35 -9.75 -15.05 -10.71
N VAL A 36 -10.39 -14.64 -11.82
CA VAL A 36 -11.72 -15.13 -12.20
C VAL A 36 -11.72 -16.65 -12.42
N GLU A 37 -10.72 -17.18 -13.11
CA GLU A 37 -10.57 -18.62 -13.37
C GLU A 37 -10.40 -19.42 -12.08
N LYS A 38 -9.58 -18.95 -11.14
CA LYS A 38 -9.19 -19.70 -9.94
C LYS A 38 -10.09 -19.47 -8.72
N CYS A 39 -10.63 -18.25 -8.58
CA CYS A 39 -11.36 -17.83 -7.38
C CYS A 39 -12.80 -17.40 -7.66
N GLY A 40 -13.21 -17.37 -8.93
CA GLY A 40 -14.55 -16.88 -9.32
C GLY A 40 -14.61 -15.36 -9.49
N CYS A 41 -15.82 -14.82 -9.61
CA CYS A 41 -16.06 -13.42 -9.97
C CYS A 41 -16.26 -12.49 -8.75
N SER A 42 -16.03 -12.97 -7.53
CA SER A 42 -16.17 -12.17 -6.31
C SER A 42 -14.84 -12.03 -5.59
N LEU A 43 -14.54 -10.82 -5.14
CA LEU A 43 -13.35 -10.47 -4.36
C LEU A 43 -13.78 -9.64 -3.16
N ASP A 44 -13.76 -10.20 -1.96
CA ASP A 44 -14.25 -9.50 -0.76
C ASP A 44 -13.32 -8.39 -0.30
N ILE A 45 -12.00 -8.57 -0.47
CA ILE A 45 -10.98 -7.65 0.02
C ILE A 45 -9.90 -7.45 -1.03
N LEU A 46 -9.57 -6.19 -1.32
CA LEU A 46 -8.44 -5.79 -2.16
C LEU A 46 -7.40 -5.03 -1.34
N ILE A 47 -6.17 -5.54 -1.26
CA ILE A 47 -5.04 -4.87 -0.61
C ILE A 47 -4.04 -4.40 -1.66
N ASN A 48 -3.95 -3.09 -1.87
CA ASN A 48 -2.97 -2.47 -2.75
C ASN A 48 -1.67 -2.17 -1.97
N ASN A 49 -0.77 -3.14 -1.90
CA ASN A 49 0.47 -3.05 -1.13
C ASN A 49 1.72 -2.75 -2.00
N SER A 50 1.66 -2.97 -3.31
CA SER A 50 2.80 -2.76 -4.21
C SER A 50 3.26 -1.31 -4.21
N GLY A 51 4.58 -1.11 -4.20
CA GLY A 51 5.19 0.22 -4.23
C GLY A 51 6.62 0.22 -3.70
N GLY A 52 7.32 1.33 -3.90
CA GLY A 52 8.69 1.49 -3.44
C GLY A 52 9.30 2.85 -3.79
N LEU A 53 10.45 3.13 -3.20
CA LEU A 53 11.17 4.39 -3.41
C LEU A 53 11.96 4.44 -4.73
N ILE A 54 12.40 3.29 -5.25
CA ILE A 54 13.31 3.10 -6.39
C ILE A 54 14.73 3.63 -6.07
N ALA A 55 14.87 4.96 -5.88
CA ALA A 55 16.11 5.60 -5.49
C ALA A 55 15.85 6.95 -4.82
N ARG A 56 16.85 7.46 -4.11
CA ARG A 56 16.88 8.84 -3.64
C ARG A 56 17.60 9.70 -4.66
N LYS A 57 16.91 10.68 -5.23
CA LYS A 57 17.49 11.66 -6.17
C LYS A 57 17.11 13.07 -5.75
N LYS A 58 18.07 14.00 -5.74
CA LYS A 58 17.79 15.43 -5.58
C LYS A 58 16.98 15.94 -6.79
N LEU A 59 16.24 17.02 -6.62
CA LEU A 59 15.40 17.57 -7.70
C LEU A 59 16.16 17.76 -9.02
N ALA A 60 17.36 18.28 -8.98
CA ALA A 60 18.18 18.50 -10.17
C ALA A 60 18.70 17.22 -10.85
N GLU A 61 18.57 16.07 -10.19
CA GLU A 61 18.97 14.75 -10.69
C GLU A 61 17.77 13.94 -11.21
N GLN A 62 16.56 14.46 -11.02
CA GLN A 62 15.33 13.80 -11.44
C GLN A 62 15.02 14.17 -12.90
N ASP A 63 14.85 13.17 -13.72
CA ASP A 63 14.39 13.29 -15.10
C ASP A 63 12.98 12.72 -15.26
N GLU A 64 12.40 12.88 -16.45
CA GLU A 64 11.06 12.39 -16.78
C GLU A 64 10.97 10.86 -16.62
N ALA A 65 11.99 10.12 -17.03
CA ALA A 65 12.01 8.66 -16.91
C ALA A 65 11.99 8.19 -15.44
N PHE A 66 12.67 8.92 -14.55
CA PHE A 66 12.63 8.65 -13.12
C PHE A 66 11.24 9.01 -12.54
N TYR A 67 10.66 10.14 -12.95
CA TYR A 67 9.30 10.53 -12.59
C TYR A 67 8.31 9.42 -12.98
N ASP A 68 8.32 8.99 -14.24
CA ASP A 68 7.43 7.93 -14.73
C ASP A 68 7.62 6.63 -13.95
N SER A 69 8.86 6.23 -13.70
CA SER A 69 9.15 5.00 -12.96
C SER A 69 8.57 5.03 -11.54
N VAL A 70 8.70 6.15 -10.83
CA VAL A 70 8.18 6.29 -9.45
C VAL A 70 6.66 6.33 -9.44
N MET A 71 6.06 7.11 -10.35
CA MET A 71 4.59 7.24 -10.44
C MET A 71 3.95 5.94 -10.93
N ASP A 72 4.54 5.28 -11.91
CA ASP A 72 4.06 4.00 -12.43
C ASP A 72 4.08 2.93 -11.34
N LEU A 73 5.19 2.81 -10.61
CA LEU A 73 5.33 1.80 -9.57
C LEU A 73 4.35 2.02 -8.41
N ASN A 74 4.14 3.25 -7.97
CA ASN A 74 3.37 3.53 -6.74
C ASN A 74 1.90 3.85 -7.01
N PHE A 75 1.59 4.77 -7.92
CA PHE A 75 0.23 5.25 -8.10
C PHE A 75 -0.49 4.60 -9.28
N LYS A 76 0.14 4.54 -10.46
CA LYS A 76 -0.48 3.93 -11.64
C LYS A 76 -0.78 2.44 -11.44
N SER A 77 0.13 1.69 -10.80
CA SER A 77 -0.10 0.28 -10.48
C SER A 77 -1.34 0.10 -9.60
N LEU A 78 -1.48 0.91 -8.55
CA LEU A 78 -2.65 0.91 -7.67
C LEU A 78 -3.93 1.27 -8.43
N PHE A 79 -3.88 2.32 -9.28
CA PHE A 79 -4.99 2.72 -10.12
C PHE A 79 -5.44 1.59 -11.06
N LEU A 80 -4.51 0.97 -11.78
CA LEU A 80 -4.82 -0.10 -12.75
C LEU A 80 -5.45 -1.31 -12.05
N VAL A 81 -4.91 -1.71 -10.91
CA VAL A 81 -5.46 -2.83 -10.13
C VAL A 81 -6.83 -2.47 -9.57
N SER A 82 -6.99 -1.30 -8.94
CA SER A 82 -8.29 -0.88 -8.42
C SER A 82 -9.36 -0.82 -9.50
N ASN A 83 -9.03 -0.23 -10.66
CA ASN A 83 -9.95 -0.15 -11.80
C ASN A 83 -10.34 -1.54 -12.33
N ALA A 84 -9.38 -2.47 -12.44
CA ALA A 84 -9.65 -3.80 -12.93
C ALA A 84 -10.55 -4.62 -11.99
N PHE A 85 -10.40 -4.46 -10.67
CA PHE A 85 -11.01 -5.35 -9.68
C PHE A 85 -12.24 -4.76 -8.98
N VAL A 86 -12.48 -3.44 -9.03
CA VAL A 86 -13.58 -2.80 -8.31
C VAL A 86 -14.95 -3.43 -8.60
N GLY A 87 -15.22 -3.79 -9.87
CA GLY A 87 -16.48 -4.44 -10.27
C GLY A 87 -16.66 -5.88 -9.77
N MET A 88 -15.65 -6.45 -9.10
CA MET A 88 -15.70 -7.77 -8.48
C MET A 88 -15.97 -7.70 -6.98
N ILE A 89 -15.90 -6.50 -6.38
CA ILE A 89 -16.05 -6.31 -4.94
C ILE A 89 -17.53 -6.17 -4.61
N PRO A 90 -18.12 -7.10 -3.81
CA PRO A 90 -19.52 -7.02 -3.43
C PRO A 90 -19.77 -5.98 -2.36
N SER A 91 -21.03 -5.64 -2.10
CA SER A 91 -21.43 -4.86 -0.92
C SER A 91 -20.94 -5.56 0.36
N GLY A 92 -20.37 -4.75 1.28
CA GLY A 92 -19.67 -5.24 2.46
C GLY A 92 -18.16 -5.40 2.25
N GLY A 93 -17.68 -5.38 1.01
CA GLY A 93 -16.26 -5.52 0.70
C GLY A 93 -15.39 -4.33 1.12
N ALA A 94 -14.07 -4.52 1.07
CA ALA A 94 -13.11 -3.52 1.50
C ALA A 94 -11.89 -3.39 0.59
N VAL A 95 -11.42 -2.16 0.41
CA VAL A 95 -10.14 -1.84 -0.23
C VAL A 95 -9.22 -1.17 0.80
N VAL A 96 -8.00 -1.67 0.93
CA VAL A 96 -6.97 -1.03 1.77
C VAL A 96 -5.75 -0.70 0.92
N ASN A 97 -5.40 0.58 0.90
CA ASN A 97 -4.29 1.10 0.12
C ASN A 97 -3.07 1.39 1.02
N LEU A 98 -1.87 0.97 0.61
CA LEU A 98 -0.64 1.28 1.33
C LEU A 98 -0.05 2.62 0.83
N SER A 99 -0.27 3.68 1.60
CA SER A 99 0.39 4.96 1.45
C SER A 99 1.73 4.98 2.23
N SER A 100 2.07 6.07 2.89
CA SER A 100 3.29 6.25 3.68
C SER A 100 3.18 7.50 4.56
N LEU A 101 3.95 7.55 5.64
CA LEU A 101 4.23 8.78 6.38
C LEU A 101 4.77 9.88 5.46
N ALA A 102 5.56 9.52 4.44
CA ALA A 102 6.07 10.46 3.44
C ALA A 102 4.96 11.26 2.73
N ALA A 103 3.73 10.74 2.67
CA ALA A 103 2.57 11.48 2.15
C ALA A 103 2.13 12.63 3.06
N ARG A 104 2.59 12.66 4.31
CA ARG A 104 2.27 13.67 5.34
C ARG A 104 3.36 14.74 5.46
N ASP A 105 4.60 14.27 5.58
CA ASP A 105 5.76 15.10 5.91
C ASP A 105 6.69 15.40 4.72
N GLY A 106 6.40 14.82 3.53
CA GLY A 106 7.24 14.96 2.34
C GLY A 106 8.40 13.97 2.28
N GLY A 107 8.60 13.17 3.33
CA GLY A 107 9.65 12.16 3.41
C GLY A 107 11.05 12.75 3.58
N GLY A 108 12.05 11.89 3.59
CA GLY A 108 13.45 12.29 3.70
C GLY A 108 14.02 12.85 2.38
N GLY A 109 15.21 13.44 2.46
CA GLY A 109 15.88 14.03 1.30
C GLY A 109 15.94 13.10 0.09
N GLY A 110 15.66 13.62 -1.09
CA GLY A 110 15.67 12.89 -2.36
C GLY A 110 14.45 11.95 -2.59
N SER A 111 13.40 12.05 -1.78
CA SER A 111 12.19 11.21 -1.91
C SER A 111 10.95 11.97 -2.37
N SER A 112 11.07 13.15 -2.95
CA SER A 112 9.96 14.03 -3.30
C SER A 112 8.91 13.36 -4.19
N LEU A 113 9.33 12.67 -5.26
CA LEU A 113 8.40 11.96 -6.16
C LEU A 113 7.71 10.78 -5.46
N TYR A 114 8.43 10.05 -4.62
CA TYR A 114 7.83 9.01 -3.80
C TYR A 114 6.77 9.60 -2.86
N ALA A 115 7.09 10.67 -2.13
CA ALA A 115 6.16 11.35 -1.24
C ALA A 115 4.93 11.85 -2.00
N ALA A 116 5.11 12.46 -3.17
CA ALA A 116 4.03 12.91 -4.04
C ALA A 116 3.15 11.73 -4.50
N SER A 117 3.75 10.62 -4.93
CA SER A 117 2.99 9.42 -5.33
C SER A 117 2.16 8.83 -4.19
N LYS A 118 2.71 8.83 -2.96
CA LYS A 118 2.00 8.38 -1.75
C LYS A 118 0.93 9.38 -1.29
N GLY A 119 1.14 10.68 -1.51
CA GLY A 119 0.13 11.72 -1.35
C GLY A 119 -1.05 11.55 -2.31
N ALA A 120 -0.77 11.20 -3.58
CA ALA A 120 -1.81 10.86 -4.56
C ALA A 120 -2.68 9.70 -4.07
N ILE A 121 -2.10 8.65 -3.48
CA ILE A 121 -2.84 7.51 -2.92
C ILE A 121 -3.79 7.96 -1.81
N THR A 122 -3.38 8.85 -0.90
CA THR A 122 -4.25 9.31 0.20
C THR A 122 -5.46 10.09 -0.31
N THR A 123 -5.25 10.93 -1.32
CA THR A 123 -6.35 11.70 -1.95
C THR A 123 -7.26 10.78 -2.76
N TYR A 124 -6.68 9.86 -3.54
CA TYR A 124 -7.43 8.89 -4.33
C TYR A 124 -8.29 7.97 -3.45
N THR A 125 -7.78 7.53 -2.31
CA THR A 125 -8.53 6.77 -1.30
C THR A 125 -9.81 7.49 -0.86
N ARG A 126 -9.72 8.80 -0.59
CA ARG A 126 -10.90 9.61 -0.22
C ARG A 126 -11.91 9.74 -1.35
N SER A 127 -11.42 9.85 -2.59
CA SER A 127 -12.28 9.91 -3.78
C SER A 127 -13.02 8.59 -3.99
N LEU A 128 -12.29 7.47 -3.98
CA LEU A 128 -12.88 6.14 -4.11
C LEU A 128 -13.90 5.83 -2.99
N ALA A 129 -13.62 6.25 -1.76
CA ALA A 129 -14.54 6.05 -0.65
C ALA A 129 -15.90 6.74 -0.87
N LYS A 130 -15.89 7.92 -1.51
CA LYS A 130 -17.13 8.63 -1.87
C LYS A 130 -17.86 7.96 -3.04
N GLU A 131 -17.10 7.45 -3.99
CA GLU A 131 -17.63 6.82 -5.20
C GLU A 131 -18.24 5.45 -4.89
N LEU A 132 -17.54 4.62 -4.11
CA LEU A 132 -17.90 3.23 -3.85
C LEU A 132 -18.73 3.04 -2.56
N GLY A 133 -18.78 4.06 -1.70
CA GLY A 133 -19.56 4.01 -0.47
C GLY A 133 -21.06 3.73 -0.68
N PRO A 134 -21.74 4.34 -1.68
CA PRO A 134 -23.12 3.99 -2.01
C PRO A 134 -23.35 2.52 -2.37
N ASP A 135 -22.32 1.83 -2.89
CA ASP A 135 -22.36 0.40 -3.20
C ASP A 135 -22.00 -0.48 -1.99
N GLY A 136 -21.78 0.13 -0.82
CA GLY A 136 -21.42 -0.57 0.40
C GLY A 136 -19.96 -1.03 0.48
N ILE A 137 -19.07 -0.48 -0.34
CA ILE A 137 -17.65 -0.82 -0.36
C ILE A 137 -16.86 0.23 0.43
N ARG A 138 -16.04 -0.21 1.38
CA ARG A 138 -15.19 0.67 2.18
C ARG A 138 -13.81 0.81 1.56
N VAL A 139 -13.26 2.02 1.53
CA VAL A 139 -11.91 2.28 1.00
C VAL A 139 -11.13 3.10 2.02
N ASN A 140 -10.03 2.54 2.52
CA ASN A 140 -9.16 3.21 3.49
C ASN A 140 -7.70 3.11 3.07
N SER A 141 -6.83 3.93 3.65
CA SER A 141 -5.39 3.75 3.49
C SER A 141 -4.66 3.72 4.82
N VAL A 142 -3.49 3.11 4.78
CA VAL A 142 -2.54 3.04 5.89
C VAL A 142 -1.29 3.82 5.51
N CYS A 143 -0.76 4.62 6.43
CA CYS A 143 0.42 5.46 6.26
C CYS A 143 1.53 4.99 7.23
N PRO A 144 2.31 3.94 6.88
CA PRO A 144 3.39 3.46 7.73
C PRO A 144 4.51 4.49 7.87
N GLY A 145 5.09 4.56 9.07
CA GLY A 145 6.33 5.26 9.35
C GLY A 145 7.56 4.40 9.05
N LEU A 146 8.55 4.42 9.96
CA LEU A 146 9.73 3.57 9.85
C LEU A 146 9.37 2.14 10.27
N ILE A 147 9.30 1.24 9.29
CA ILE A 147 8.97 -0.18 9.48
C ILE A 147 10.18 -1.03 9.14
N ASN A 148 10.58 -1.93 10.03
CA ASN A 148 11.69 -2.86 9.82
C ASN A 148 11.38 -3.84 8.70
N THR A 149 11.84 -3.51 7.50
CA THR A 149 11.65 -4.27 6.26
C THR A 149 12.83 -4.06 5.32
N THR A 150 12.95 -4.92 4.31
CA THR A 150 13.97 -4.79 3.25
C THR A 150 13.95 -3.43 2.55
N PHE A 151 12.83 -2.70 2.57
CA PHE A 151 12.78 -1.32 2.05
C PHE A 151 13.78 -0.42 2.80
N HIS A 152 13.77 -0.46 4.13
CA HIS A 152 14.69 0.38 4.92
C HIS A 152 16.11 -0.16 4.94
N ASP A 153 16.31 -1.47 4.76
CA ASP A 153 17.65 -2.05 4.58
C ASP A 153 18.35 -1.50 3.34
N ILE A 154 17.57 -1.22 2.28
CA ILE A 154 18.11 -0.69 1.01
C ILE A 154 18.21 0.84 1.03
N PHE A 155 17.22 1.55 1.57
CA PHE A 155 17.06 3.00 1.35
C PHE A 155 17.36 3.87 2.57
N THR A 156 17.65 3.29 3.74
CA THR A 156 17.88 4.07 4.96
C THR A 156 19.11 3.56 5.69
N PRO A 157 20.17 4.36 5.81
CA PRO A 157 21.36 3.98 6.58
C PRO A 157 21.02 3.64 8.03
N ASP A 158 21.72 2.67 8.62
CA ASP A 158 21.47 2.17 9.99
C ASP A 158 21.47 3.29 11.04
N GLU A 159 22.41 4.23 10.94
CA GLU A 159 22.48 5.39 11.83
C GLU A 159 21.26 6.31 11.72
N ALA A 160 20.66 6.40 10.53
CA ALA A 160 19.44 7.16 10.34
C ALA A 160 18.24 6.39 10.90
N ARG A 161 18.17 5.06 10.72
CA ARG A 161 17.14 4.19 11.30
C ARG A 161 17.15 4.32 12.82
N LYS A 162 18.31 4.19 13.44
CA LYS A 162 18.47 4.29 14.89
C LYS A 162 17.98 5.64 15.42
N ARG A 163 18.42 6.75 14.78
CA ARG A 163 17.96 8.09 15.19
C ARG A 163 16.46 8.26 15.08
N VAL A 164 15.84 7.76 13.99
CA VAL A 164 14.38 7.84 13.81
C VAL A 164 13.66 6.98 14.85
N ALA A 165 14.12 5.76 15.09
CA ALA A 165 13.57 4.90 16.14
C ALA A 165 13.67 5.54 17.53
N GLU A 166 14.80 6.17 17.86
CA GLU A 166 15.01 6.89 19.11
C GLU A 166 14.15 8.16 19.24
N SER A 167 13.81 8.81 18.12
CA SER A 167 12.90 9.98 18.10
C SER A 167 11.44 9.62 18.12
N THR A 168 11.10 8.40 17.71
CA THR A 168 9.72 7.89 17.74
C THR A 168 9.22 7.81 19.19
N PRO A 169 8.06 8.32 19.54
CA PRO A 169 7.51 8.21 20.91
C PRO A 169 7.53 6.78 21.47
N LEU A 170 7.23 5.77 20.65
CA LEU A 170 7.30 4.35 21.05
C LEU A 170 8.73 3.77 21.07
N ARG A 171 9.77 4.58 20.77
CA ARG A 171 11.19 4.23 20.88
C ARG A 171 11.61 2.96 20.13
N ARG A 172 10.93 2.64 19.05
CA ARG A 172 11.25 1.50 18.19
C ARG A 172 10.83 1.74 16.76
N GLU A 173 11.36 0.94 15.85
CA GLU A 173 10.78 0.74 14.53
C GLU A 173 9.47 -0.05 14.65
N GLY A 174 8.54 0.16 13.74
CA GLY A 174 7.40 -0.72 13.57
C GLY A 174 7.83 -2.03 12.90
N THR A 175 6.97 -3.02 12.96
CA THR A 175 7.15 -4.30 12.27
C THR A 175 6.12 -4.45 11.14
N SER A 176 6.37 -5.37 10.22
CA SER A 176 5.36 -5.74 9.19
C SER A 176 4.06 -6.22 9.83
N GLU A 177 4.14 -6.88 11.01
CA GLU A 177 2.97 -7.34 11.75
C GLU A 177 2.17 -6.17 12.35
N ASP A 178 2.83 -5.13 12.87
CA ASP A 178 2.14 -3.91 13.31
C ASP A 178 1.25 -3.36 12.19
N VAL A 179 1.80 -3.27 10.96
CA VAL A 179 1.05 -2.78 9.78
C VAL A 179 -0.05 -3.77 9.39
N ALA A 180 0.25 -5.06 9.35
CA ALA A 180 -0.70 -6.10 8.95
C ALA A 180 -1.93 -6.15 9.87
N ASN A 181 -1.75 -5.95 11.17
CA ASN A 181 -2.85 -5.92 12.14
C ASN A 181 -3.82 -4.75 11.85
N LEU A 182 -3.32 -3.57 11.50
CA LEU A 182 -4.17 -2.46 11.09
C LEU A 182 -4.88 -2.72 9.76
N VAL A 183 -4.16 -3.27 8.77
CA VAL A 183 -4.75 -3.66 7.47
C VAL A 183 -5.86 -4.69 7.68
N TYR A 184 -5.64 -5.70 8.51
CA TYR A 184 -6.63 -6.72 8.87
C TYR A 184 -7.87 -6.10 9.53
N PHE A 185 -7.67 -5.21 10.51
CA PHE A 185 -8.78 -4.50 11.15
C PHE A 185 -9.60 -3.70 10.12
N LEU A 186 -8.95 -2.93 9.25
CA LEU A 186 -9.62 -2.12 8.23
C LEU A 186 -10.35 -2.96 7.18
N ALA A 187 -9.86 -4.16 6.91
CA ALA A 187 -10.51 -5.10 5.99
C ALA A 187 -11.71 -5.83 6.62
N SER A 188 -11.77 -5.94 7.95
CA SER A 188 -12.79 -6.69 8.67
C SER A 188 -14.08 -5.89 8.91
N ASP A 189 -15.14 -6.57 9.33
CA ASP A 189 -16.43 -5.98 9.72
C ASP A 189 -16.33 -5.08 10.96
N ASN A 190 -15.28 -5.22 11.76
CA ASN A 190 -15.02 -4.32 12.89
C ASN A 190 -14.78 -2.86 12.45
N ALA A 191 -14.47 -2.64 11.18
CA ALA A 191 -14.31 -1.33 10.56
C ALA A 191 -15.53 -0.90 9.70
N ALA A 192 -16.73 -1.46 9.94
CA ALA A 192 -17.92 -1.28 9.10
C ALA A 192 -18.34 0.20 8.91
N PHE A 193 -18.00 1.09 9.83
CA PHE A 193 -18.33 2.53 9.73
C PHE A 193 -17.08 3.39 9.43
N ILE A 194 -16.04 2.78 8.87
CA ILE A 194 -14.77 3.45 8.57
C ILE A 194 -14.52 3.38 7.06
N THR A 195 -14.57 4.54 6.39
CA THR A 195 -14.22 4.69 4.97
C THR A 195 -13.64 6.07 4.69
N GLY A 196 -12.76 6.21 3.70
CA GLY A 196 -12.11 7.45 3.32
C GLY A 196 -11.01 7.92 4.29
N ALA A 197 -10.69 7.13 5.30
CA ALA A 197 -9.68 7.47 6.28
C ALA A 197 -8.27 7.06 5.82
N ASN A 198 -7.28 7.84 6.28
CA ASN A 198 -5.87 7.54 6.07
C ASN A 198 -5.23 7.40 7.45
N TYR A 199 -4.95 6.17 7.87
CA TYR A 199 -4.48 5.85 9.22
C TYR A 199 -2.97 5.89 9.30
N ASP A 200 -2.47 6.71 10.22
CA ASP A 200 -1.05 6.75 10.53
C ASP A 200 -0.69 5.56 11.44
N ILE A 201 0.35 4.83 11.06
CA ILE A 201 0.96 3.76 11.86
C ILE A 201 2.47 4.00 11.89
N ASN A 202 2.89 4.95 12.71
CA ASN A 202 4.24 5.52 12.70
C ASN A 202 4.84 5.63 14.12
N GLY A 203 4.24 5.01 15.13
CA GLY A 203 4.71 5.04 16.51
C GLY A 203 4.64 6.43 17.17
N GLY A 204 3.86 7.35 16.60
CA GLY A 204 3.73 8.73 17.07
C GLY A 204 4.77 9.68 16.46
N LEU A 205 5.48 9.28 15.41
CA LEU A 205 6.48 10.11 14.75
C LEU A 205 5.86 11.36 14.09
N ALA A 206 4.61 11.26 13.62
CA ALA A 206 3.82 12.37 13.11
C ALA A 206 2.33 12.17 13.43
N PHE A 207 1.61 13.29 13.47
CA PHE A 207 0.18 13.34 13.72
C PHE A 207 -0.53 14.01 12.54
N SER A 208 -1.67 13.47 12.09
CA SER A 208 -2.51 14.03 11.02
C SER A 208 -3.80 14.63 11.56
#